data_45d95fde14ad5f4e5406ac56a3a2a4ac
#
_entry.id   45d95fde14ad5f4e5406ac56a3a2a4ac
#
_cell.length_a   1.000
_cell.length_b   1.000
_cell.length_c   1.000
_cell.angle_alpha   90.00
_cell.angle_beta   90.00
_cell.angle_gamma   90.00
#
_symmetry.space_group_name_H-M   'P 1'
#
loop_
_entity.id
_entity.type
_entity.pdbx_description
1 polymer ?
#
loop_
_entity_poly.entity_id
_entity_poly.type
_entity_poly.pdbx_seq_one_letter_code
_entity_poly.pdbx_strand_id
1 'polypeptide(L)'
;MDLPNKRPDDMARITTIELANKFIDEQVALVREQVKDKKVLLALSGGVDSSVVAALLIKAIGKQLVCVHVNHGLMRKGESEQVIEVFKNQLDANLIYVDATDRFLDLLKDVAEPEKKRKIIGGEFIKVFDEEASKLEGISFLAQGTIYPDVIESCSVKGPSVTIKSHHNVGGLPDYMKLKIVEPLRSLFKDEVRRVGKALGLKDELLG
;
A
#
# COMPACT_ATOMS: atom_id res chain seq x y z
N MET A 1 25.95 13.76 -5.22
CA MET A 1 25.57 12.35 -5.45
C MET A 1 24.05 12.25 -5.52
N ASP A 2 23.54 12.00 -6.70
CA ASP A 2 22.09 11.86 -6.86
C ASP A 2 21.65 10.54 -6.20
N LEU A 3 20.84 10.68 -5.16
CA LEU A 3 20.26 9.52 -4.52
C LEU A 3 19.33 8.82 -5.53
N PRO A 4 19.52 7.51 -5.79
CA PRO A 4 18.56 6.79 -6.61
C PRO A 4 17.18 6.96 -5.99
N ASN A 5 16.21 7.37 -6.80
CA ASN A 5 14.82 7.59 -6.41
C ASN A 5 14.52 8.94 -5.71
N LYS A 6 15.42 9.90 -5.81
CA LYS A 6 15.12 11.27 -5.43
C LYS A 6 14.00 11.81 -6.33
N ARG A 7 13.13 12.65 -5.74
CA ARG A 7 12.16 13.41 -6.54
C ARG A 7 12.93 14.24 -7.58
N PRO A 8 12.57 14.18 -8.88
CA PRO A 8 13.27 14.99 -9.88
C PRO A 8 13.20 16.48 -9.54
N ASP A 9 14.32 17.18 -9.67
CA ASP A 9 14.41 18.62 -9.35
C ASP A 9 13.50 19.47 -10.23
N ASP A 10 13.25 19.01 -11.46
CA ASP A 10 12.38 19.66 -12.44
C ASP A 10 10.91 19.26 -12.31
N MET A 11 10.57 18.41 -11.37
CA MET A 11 9.18 17.99 -11.16
C MET A 11 8.37 19.11 -10.54
N ALA A 12 7.39 19.61 -11.30
CA ALA A 12 6.46 20.61 -10.81
C ALA A 12 5.59 20.05 -9.68
N ARG A 13 5.21 20.92 -8.72
CA ARG A 13 4.25 20.57 -7.68
C ARG A 13 2.89 20.29 -8.30
N ILE A 14 2.26 19.20 -7.88
CA ILE A 14 0.91 18.85 -8.32
C ILE A 14 -0.09 19.69 -7.52
N THR A 15 -0.47 20.81 -8.09
CA THR A 15 -1.36 21.80 -7.45
C THR A 15 -2.73 21.89 -8.11
N THR A 16 -2.89 21.30 -9.27
CA THR A 16 -4.14 21.33 -10.05
C THR A 16 -4.58 19.93 -10.44
N ILE A 17 -5.86 19.80 -10.82
CA ILE A 17 -6.41 18.53 -11.31
C ILE A 17 -5.75 18.09 -12.62
N GLU A 18 -5.40 19.04 -13.48
CA GLU A 18 -4.73 18.79 -14.75
C GLU A 18 -3.35 18.17 -14.53
N LEU A 19 -2.59 18.70 -13.59
CA LEU A 19 -1.28 18.16 -13.21
C LEU A 19 -1.42 16.77 -12.57
N ALA A 20 -2.46 16.54 -11.77
CA ALA A 20 -2.75 15.24 -11.20
C ALA A 20 -3.08 14.22 -12.29
N ASN A 21 -3.90 14.59 -13.26
CA ASN A 21 -4.25 13.71 -14.38
C ASN A 21 -3.03 13.38 -15.25
N LYS A 22 -2.16 14.36 -15.48
CA LYS A 22 -0.91 14.14 -16.22
C LYS A 22 -0.03 13.12 -15.49
N PHE A 23 0.12 13.28 -14.18
CA PHE A 23 0.86 12.32 -13.35
C PHE A 23 0.27 10.92 -13.43
N ILE A 24 -1.06 10.81 -13.33
CA ILE A 24 -1.77 9.53 -13.43
C ILE A 24 -1.48 8.85 -14.77
N ASP A 25 -1.61 9.59 -15.88
CA ASP A 25 -1.38 9.04 -17.22
C ASP A 25 0.07 8.55 -17.38
N GLU A 26 1.04 9.32 -16.88
CA GLU A 26 2.45 8.95 -16.92
C GLU A 26 2.72 7.68 -16.08
N GLN A 27 2.17 7.61 -14.87
CA GLN A 27 2.34 6.45 -14.00
C GLN A 27 1.63 5.20 -14.55
N VAL A 28 0.45 5.35 -15.11
CA VAL A 28 -0.27 4.24 -15.76
C VAL A 28 0.59 3.63 -16.86
N ALA A 29 1.19 4.47 -17.71
CA ALA A 29 2.06 4.00 -18.79
C ALA A 29 3.30 3.28 -18.24
N LEU A 30 3.95 3.85 -17.22
CA LEU A 30 5.14 3.25 -16.60
C LEU A 30 4.82 1.91 -15.93
N VAL A 31 3.72 1.83 -15.21
CA VAL A 31 3.30 0.60 -14.53
C VAL A 31 2.98 -0.49 -15.55
N ARG A 32 2.25 -0.17 -16.60
CA ARG A 32 1.93 -1.14 -17.66
C ARG A 32 3.19 -1.69 -18.33
N GLU A 33 4.17 -0.83 -18.58
CA GLU A 33 5.46 -1.22 -19.15
C GLU A 33 6.25 -2.12 -18.22
N GLN A 34 6.25 -1.80 -16.92
CA GLN A 34 6.99 -2.56 -15.89
C GLN A 34 6.34 -3.91 -15.62
N VAL A 35 5.03 -3.93 -15.45
CA VAL A 35 4.28 -5.11 -14.98
C VAL A 35 3.93 -6.07 -16.11
N LYS A 36 3.59 -5.53 -17.27
CA LYS A 36 3.13 -6.29 -18.46
C LYS A 36 1.93 -7.17 -18.11
N ASP A 37 2.03 -8.48 -18.26
CA ASP A 37 0.97 -9.45 -17.98
C ASP A 37 1.04 -10.07 -16.58
N LYS A 38 1.99 -9.62 -15.76
CA LYS A 38 2.22 -10.17 -14.43
C LYS A 38 1.22 -9.61 -13.42
N LYS A 39 1.16 -10.21 -12.25
CA LYS A 39 0.28 -9.79 -11.15
C LYS A 39 1.05 -9.01 -10.10
N VAL A 40 0.36 -8.07 -9.49
CA VAL A 40 0.88 -7.21 -8.42
C VAL A 40 0.07 -7.47 -7.15
N LEU A 41 0.76 -7.61 -6.04
CA LEU A 41 0.15 -7.77 -4.71
C LEU A 41 0.24 -6.44 -3.95
N LEU A 42 -0.83 -6.05 -3.30
CA LEU A 42 -0.90 -4.84 -2.48
C LEU A 42 -1.59 -5.12 -1.16
N ALA A 43 -0.96 -4.74 -0.05
CA ALA A 43 -1.64 -4.69 1.24
C ALA A 43 -2.45 -3.39 1.31
N LEU A 44 -3.77 -3.52 1.34
CA LEU A 44 -4.70 -2.39 1.38
C LEU A 44 -5.13 -2.12 2.82
N SER A 45 -4.48 -1.15 3.45
CA SER A 45 -4.64 -0.89 4.88
C SER A 45 -5.88 -0.06 5.24
N GLY A 46 -6.52 0.57 4.25
CA GLY A 46 -7.56 1.58 4.49
C GLY A 46 -7.04 3.00 4.64
N GLY A 47 -5.71 3.17 4.73
CA GLY A 47 -5.09 4.49 4.76
C GLY A 47 -5.06 5.15 3.39
N VAL A 48 -4.73 6.46 3.38
CA VAL A 48 -4.73 7.28 2.16
C VAL A 48 -3.79 6.73 1.10
N ASP A 49 -2.55 6.46 1.49
CA ASP A 49 -1.51 6.10 0.52
C ASP A 49 -1.81 4.78 -0.18
N SER A 50 -2.17 3.74 0.57
CA SER A 50 -2.52 2.45 -0.03
C SER A 50 -3.79 2.53 -0.87
N SER A 51 -4.75 3.35 -0.48
CA SER A 51 -5.99 3.57 -1.25
C SER A 51 -5.71 4.23 -2.60
N VAL A 52 -4.84 5.24 -2.62
CA VAL A 52 -4.45 5.92 -3.86
C VAL A 52 -3.63 5.01 -4.76
N VAL A 53 -2.70 4.23 -4.20
CA VAL A 53 -1.96 3.21 -4.96
C VAL A 53 -2.93 2.22 -5.58
N ALA A 54 -3.90 1.71 -4.81
CA ALA A 54 -4.88 0.75 -5.31
C ALA A 54 -5.67 1.32 -6.48
N ALA A 55 -6.22 2.53 -6.33
CA ALA A 55 -7.01 3.16 -7.40
C ALA A 55 -6.18 3.39 -8.66
N LEU A 56 -4.95 3.84 -8.51
CA LEU A 56 -4.03 4.06 -9.63
C LEU A 56 -3.71 2.75 -10.36
N LEU A 57 -3.38 1.70 -9.62
CA LEU A 57 -3.03 0.40 -10.19
C LEU A 57 -4.25 -0.30 -10.80
N ILE A 58 -5.44 -0.14 -10.24
CA ILE A 58 -6.66 -0.65 -10.86
C ILE A 58 -6.86 -0.02 -12.25
N LYS A 59 -6.63 1.28 -12.35
CA LYS A 59 -6.70 1.99 -13.63
C LYS A 59 -5.64 1.49 -14.61
N ALA A 60 -4.44 1.19 -14.13
CA ALA A 60 -3.33 0.75 -14.97
C ALA A 60 -3.48 -0.70 -15.43
N ILE A 61 -3.78 -1.62 -14.53
CA ILE A 61 -3.69 -3.07 -14.76
C ILE A 61 -4.93 -3.87 -14.34
N GLY A 62 -5.96 -3.23 -13.81
CA GLY A 62 -7.24 -3.88 -13.49
C GLY A 62 -7.08 -5.07 -12.54
N LYS A 63 -7.59 -6.22 -12.95
CA LYS A 63 -7.60 -7.46 -12.16
C LYS A 63 -6.22 -8.09 -11.94
N GLN A 64 -5.19 -7.59 -12.61
CA GLN A 64 -3.82 -8.02 -12.33
C GLN A 64 -3.34 -7.54 -10.95
N LEU A 65 -4.02 -6.52 -10.39
CA LEU A 65 -3.79 -6.11 -9.01
C LEU A 65 -4.60 -6.98 -8.06
N VAL A 66 -3.92 -7.63 -7.13
CA VAL A 66 -4.55 -8.39 -6.04
C VAL A 66 -4.35 -7.60 -4.75
N CYS A 67 -5.44 -7.13 -4.18
CA CYS A 67 -5.44 -6.40 -2.91
C CYS A 67 -5.77 -7.34 -1.76
N VAL A 68 -5.02 -7.25 -0.67
CA VAL A 68 -5.31 -7.97 0.57
C VAL A 68 -5.60 -6.94 1.65
N HIS A 69 -6.80 -7.01 2.23
CA HIS A 69 -7.19 -6.15 3.34
C HIS A 69 -7.38 -7.01 4.59
N VAL A 70 -6.60 -6.73 5.62
CA VAL A 70 -6.65 -7.44 6.89
C VAL A 70 -7.35 -6.56 7.92
N ASN A 71 -8.48 -7.05 8.45
CA ASN A 71 -9.15 -6.43 9.58
C ASN A 71 -8.56 -7.01 10.88
N HIS A 72 -7.81 -6.19 11.61
CA HIS A 72 -7.18 -6.58 12.88
C HIS A 72 -8.00 -6.23 14.11
N GLY A 73 -9.25 -5.76 13.93
CA GLY A 73 -10.15 -5.42 15.02
C GLY A 73 -9.90 -4.08 15.71
N LEU A 74 -8.81 -3.39 15.34
CA LEU A 74 -8.43 -2.10 15.93
C LEU A 74 -8.66 -0.94 14.96
N MET A 75 -9.32 -1.20 13.84
CA MET A 75 -9.65 -0.20 12.86
C MET A 75 -10.81 0.67 13.35
N ARG A 76 -10.92 1.87 12.78
CA ARG A 76 -12.05 2.74 13.06
C ARG A 76 -13.35 2.06 12.62
N LYS A 77 -14.43 2.39 13.32
CA LYS A 77 -15.76 1.86 13.00
C LYS A 77 -16.11 2.13 11.54
N GLY A 78 -16.47 1.08 10.80
CA GLY A 78 -16.88 1.20 9.41
C GLY A 78 -15.75 1.29 8.40
N GLU A 79 -14.48 1.30 8.84
CA GLU A 79 -13.34 1.47 7.95
C GLU A 79 -13.17 0.28 6.99
N SER A 80 -13.25 -0.95 7.49
CA SER A 80 -13.16 -2.13 6.64
C SER A 80 -14.34 -2.24 5.68
N GLU A 81 -15.54 -1.92 6.13
CA GLU A 81 -16.73 -1.90 5.29
C GLU A 81 -16.60 -0.88 4.16
N GLN A 82 -16.00 0.29 4.45
CA GLN A 82 -15.75 1.32 3.45
C GLN A 82 -14.75 0.85 2.41
N VAL A 83 -13.67 0.18 2.83
CA VAL A 83 -12.67 -0.40 1.92
C VAL A 83 -13.33 -1.40 0.97
N ILE A 84 -14.14 -2.30 1.50
CA ILE A 84 -14.86 -3.30 0.70
C ILE A 84 -15.80 -2.62 -0.28
N GLU A 85 -16.58 -1.65 0.19
CA GLU A 85 -17.55 -0.94 -0.65
C GLU A 85 -16.88 -0.23 -1.82
N VAL A 86 -15.79 0.49 -1.56
CA VAL A 86 -15.10 1.24 -2.62
C VAL A 86 -14.35 0.30 -3.56
N PHE A 87 -13.50 -0.56 -3.03
CA PHE A 87 -12.58 -1.31 -3.87
C PHE A 87 -13.18 -2.55 -4.49
N LYS A 88 -14.04 -3.27 -3.77
CA LYS A 88 -14.69 -4.46 -4.30
C LYS A 88 -15.94 -4.14 -5.11
N ASN A 89 -16.85 -3.33 -4.53
CA ASN A 89 -18.16 -3.10 -5.14
C ASN A 89 -18.14 -1.99 -6.20
N GLN A 90 -17.48 -0.87 -5.95
CA GLN A 90 -17.45 0.26 -6.88
C GLN A 90 -16.36 0.13 -7.94
N LEU A 91 -15.13 -0.21 -7.54
CA LEU A 91 -13.99 -0.29 -8.45
C LEU A 91 -13.74 -1.69 -9.02
N ASP A 92 -14.50 -2.68 -8.57
CA ASP A 92 -14.39 -4.07 -9.04
C ASP A 92 -12.97 -4.61 -8.94
N ALA A 93 -12.27 -4.29 -7.84
CA ALA A 93 -10.94 -4.78 -7.59
C ALA A 93 -10.93 -6.26 -7.21
N ASN A 94 -9.82 -6.92 -7.48
CA ASN A 94 -9.58 -8.26 -6.97
C ASN A 94 -9.14 -8.14 -5.51
N LEU A 95 -10.12 -8.18 -4.60
CA LEU A 95 -9.92 -7.92 -3.17
C LEU A 95 -10.11 -9.18 -2.35
N ILE A 96 -9.09 -9.51 -1.57
CA ILE A 96 -9.13 -10.57 -0.56
C ILE A 96 -9.29 -9.90 0.79
N TYR A 97 -10.43 -10.15 1.44
CA TYR A 97 -10.71 -9.65 2.78
C TYR A 97 -10.43 -10.74 3.82
N VAL A 98 -9.65 -10.39 4.82
CA VAL A 98 -9.30 -11.31 5.92
C VAL A 98 -9.77 -10.69 7.23
N ASP A 99 -10.73 -11.33 7.89
CA ASP A 99 -11.13 -10.95 9.24
C ASP A 99 -10.24 -11.70 10.25
N ALA A 100 -9.26 -10.99 10.78
CA ALA A 100 -8.31 -11.52 11.77
C ALA A 100 -8.56 -10.92 13.16
N THR A 101 -9.75 -10.38 13.41
CA THR A 101 -10.11 -9.69 14.65
C THR A 101 -9.79 -10.53 15.89
N ASP A 102 -10.28 -11.76 15.96
CA ASP A 102 -10.09 -12.62 17.12
C ASP A 102 -8.63 -12.97 17.33
N ARG A 103 -7.92 -13.24 16.25
CA ARG A 103 -6.47 -13.56 16.27
C ARG A 103 -5.64 -12.42 16.86
N PHE A 104 -5.92 -11.18 16.46
CA PHE A 104 -5.21 -10.01 17.00
C PHE A 104 -5.61 -9.71 18.44
N LEU A 105 -6.90 -9.80 18.77
CA LEU A 105 -7.37 -9.55 20.13
C LEU A 105 -6.77 -10.55 21.13
N ASP A 106 -6.69 -11.82 20.76
CA ASP A 106 -6.08 -12.85 21.60
C ASP A 106 -4.61 -12.54 21.89
N LEU A 107 -3.85 -12.09 20.87
CA LEU A 107 -2.44 -11.75 21.04
C LEU A 107 -2.23 -10.49 21.87
N LEU A 108 -3.18 -9.55 21.85
CA LEU A 108 -3.10 -8.29 22.58
C LEU A 108 -3.66 -8.38 23.99
N LYS A 109 -4.26 -9.50 24.35
CA LYS A 109 -4.81 -9.72 25.69
C LYS A 109 -3.68 -9.55 26.72
N ASP A 110 -3.99 -8.76 27.76
CA ASP A 110 -3.07 -8.47 28.88
C ASP A 110 -1.79 -7.71 28.47
N VAL A 111 -1.70 -7.19 27.26
CA VAL A 111 -0.60 -6.35 26.81
C VAL A 111 -0.98 -4.89 27.01
N ALA A 112 -0.31 -4.20 27.94
CA ALA A 112 -0.58 -2.80 28.26
C ALA A 112 0.38 -1.82 27.60
N GLU A 113 1.62 -2.23 27.35
CA GLU A 113 2.66 -1.35 26.83
C GLU A 113 2.43 -1.03 25.35
N PRO A 114 2.34 0.28 24.96
CA PRO A 114 2.03 0.66 23.59
C PRO A 114 3.03 0.15 22.55
N GLU A 115 4.30 0.15 22.88
CA GLU A 115 5.35 -0.31 21.97
C GLU A 115 5.28 -1.81 21.72
N LYS A 116 4.98 -2.57 22.76
CA LYS A 116 4.75 -4.01 22.67
C LYS A 116 3.54 -4.31 21.78
N LYS A 117 2.46 -3.53 21.95
CA LYS A 117 1.27 -3.65 21.10
C LYS A 117 1.60 -3.45 19.63
N ARG A 118 2.36 -2.40 19.31
CA ARG A 118 2.77 -2.11 17.92
C ARG A 118 3.56 -3.24 17.30
N LYS A 119 4.50 -3.80 18.04
CA LYS A 119 5.32 -4.93 17.57
C LYS A 119 4.47 -6.17 17.31
N ILE A 120 3.53 -6.47 18.19
CA ILE A 120 2.63 -7.61 18.05
C ILE A 120 1.74 -7.40 16.82
N ILE A 121 1.14 -6.22 16.68
CA ILE A 121 0.27 -5.90 15.53
C ILE A 121 1.05 -6.01 14.23
N GLY A 122 2.21 -5.37 14.16
CA GLY A 122 3.05 -5.40 12.95
C GLY A 122 3.52 -6.80 12.58
N GLY A 123 4.00 -7.56 13.56
CA GLY A 123 4.47 -8.93 13.31
C GLY A 123 3.35 -9.87 12.88
N GLU A 124 2.19 -9.77 13.51
CA GLU A 124 1.05 -10.61 13.18
C GLU A 124 0.44 -10.24 11.83
N PHE A 125 0.37 -8.95 11.52
CA PHE A 125 -0.07 -8.47 10.21
C PHE A 125 0.77 -9.12 9.09
N ILE A 126 2.07 -9.14 9.26
CA ILE A 126 2.98 -9.72 8.27
C ILE A 126 2.74 -11.23 8.13
N LYS A 127 2.49 -11.94 9.23
CA LYS A 127 2.16 -13.36 9.18
C LYS A 127 0.86 -13.62 8.41
N VAL A 128 -0.17 -12.85 8.68
CA VAL A 128 -1.46 -12.96 7.97
C VAL A 128 -1.29 -12.66 6.49
N PHE A 129 -0.56 -11.59 6.18
CA PHE A 129 -0.29 -11.18 4.81
C PHE A 129 0.50 -12.26 4.05
N ASP A 130 1.52 -12.81 4.69
CA ASP A 130 2.33 -13.89 4.10
C ASP A 130 1.50 -15.16 3.85
N GLU A 131 0.65 -15.54 4.79
CA GLU A 131 -0.27 -16.67 4.63
C GLU A 131 -1.18 -16.49 3.42
N GLU A 132 -1.74 -15.29 3.23
CA GLU A 132 -2.59 -14.99 2.08
C GLU A 132 -1.79 -14.93 0.78
N ALA A 133 -0.61 -14.31 0.81
CA ALA A 133 0.26 -14.22 -0.36
C ALA A 133 0.71 -15.61 -0.84
N SER A 134 0.98 -16.53 0.07
CA SER A 134 1.42 -17.90 -0.27
C SER A 134 0.36 -18.72 -0.99
N LYS A 135 -0.90 -18.35 -0.88
CA LYS A 135 -2.02 -19.00 -1.59
C LYS A 135 -2.17 -18.52 -3.03
N LEU A 136 -1.47 -17.45 -3.41
CA LEU A 136 -1.60 -16.82 -4.72
C LEU A 136 -0.51 -17.30 -5.67
N GLU A 137 -0.89 -17.44 -6.95
CA GLU A 137 0.04 -17.85 -7.99
C GLU A 137 0.25 -16.71 -9.00
N GLY A 138 1.44 -16.65 -9.59
CA GLY A 138 1.74 -15.70 -10.65
C GLY A 138 2.00 -14.27 -10.18
N ILE A 139 2.19 -14.05 -8.90
CA ILE A 139 2.54 -12.74 -8.35
C ILE A 139 4.03 -12.50 -8.60
N SER A 140 4.35 -11.37 -9.24
CA SER A 140 5.74 -10.98 -9.55
C SER A 140 6.16 -9.67 -8.91
N PHE A 141 5.22 -8.84 -8.47
CA PHE A 141 5.46 -7.52 -7.93
C PHE A 141 4.71 -7.29 -6.62
N LEU A 142 5.31 -6.50 -5.73
CA LEU A 142 4.68 -6.01 -4.51
C LEU A 142 4.55 -4.48 -4.61
N ALA A 143 3.32 -3.98 -4.57
CA ALA A 143 3.09 -2.54 -4.54
C ALA A 143 3.15 -2.01 -3.11
N GLN A 144 3.70 -0.82 -2.95
CA GLN A 144 3.80 -0.15 -1.66
C GLN A 144 3.37 1.31 -1.79
N GLY A 145 2.77 1.83 -0.72
CA GLY A 145 2.35 3.23 -0.62
C GLY A 145 3.45 4.17 -0.13
N THR A 146 4.68 3.93 -0.53
CA THR A 146 5.81 4.82 -0.22
C THR A 146 5.58 6.19 -0.83
N ILE A 147 5.73 7.23 -0.05
CA ILE A 147 5.68 8.63 -0.51
C ILE A 147 7.04 9.31 -0.28
N TYR A 148 7.21 10.52 -0.82
CA TYR A 148 8.52 11.16 -0.81
C TYR A 148 9.08 11.43 0.61
N PRO A 149 8.29 11.86 1.61
CA PRO A 149 8.79 11.97 2.98
C PRO A 149 9.35 10.66 3.54
N ASP A 150 8.76 9.52 3.20
CA ASP A 150 9.27 8.20 3.62
C ASP A 150 10.65 7.93 3.02
N VAL A 151 10.86 8.33 1.76
CA VAL A 151 12.15 8.19 1.08
C VAL A 151 13.23 9.01 1.78
N ILE A 152 12.91 10.25 2.16
CA ILE A 152 13.84 11.13 2.89
C ILE A 152 14.20 10.52 4.24
N GLU A 153 13.22 10.03 5.01
CA GLU A 153 13.44 9.38 6.30
C GLU A 153 14.31 8.13 6.18
N SER A 154 14.08 7.30 5.16
CA SER A 154 14.81 6.05 4.98
C SER A 154 16.29 6.27 4.62
N CYS A 155 16.66 7.46 4.15
CA CYS A 155 18.05 7.82 3.90
C CYS A 155 18.81 8.17 5.18
N SER A 156 18.11 8.56 6.25
CA SER A 156 18.70 8.98 7.51
C SER A 156 18.39 8.03 8.67
N VAL A 157 17.19 7.44 8.67
CA VAL A 157 16.71 6.49 9.69
C VAL A 157 15.81 5.48 8.99
N LYS A 158 15.70 4.27 9.50
CA LYS A 158 14.79 3.27 8.94
C LYS A 158 13.35 3.77 8.99
N GLY A 159 12.81 4.14 7.85
CA GLY A 159 11.46 4.69 7.75
C GLY A 159 10.35 3.64 7.76
N PRO A 160 9.07 4.08 7.93
CA PRO A 160 7.93 3.18 8.00
C PRO A 160 7.71 2.34 6.74
N SER A 161 8.11 2.85 5.57
CA SER A 161 7.95 2.16 4.29
C SER A 161 8.76 0.87 4.18
N VAL A 162 9.78 0.70 5.02
CA VAL A 162 10.62 -0.50 5.04
C VAL A 162 10.07 -1.55 6.01
N THR A 163 9.01 -1.22 6.76
CA THR A 163 8.48 -2.04 7.85
C THR A 163 8.12 -3.46 7.41
N ILE A 164 7.46 -3.62 6.26
CA ILE A 164 7.08 -4.94 5.76
C ILE A 164 8.31 -5.82 5.53
N LYS A 165 9.40 -5.26 4.99
CA LYS A 165 10.63 -5.99 4.74
C LYS A 165 11.52 -6.18 5.97
N SER A 166 11.44 -5.25 6.93
CA SER A 166 12.35 -5.26 8.09
C SER A 166 11.91 -6.18 9.23
N HIS A 167 10.66 -6.63 9.25
CA HIS A 167 10.13 -7.47 10.32
C HIS A 167 10.49 -8.97 10.20
N HIS A 168 11.16 -9.37 9.14
CA HIS A 168 11.50 -10.78 8.90
C HIS A 168 13.00 -11.03 8.96
N ASN A 169 13.52 -11.24 10.18
CA ASN A 169 14.93 -11.57 10.36
C ASN A 169 15.17 -13.02 10.78
N VAL A 170 14.15 -13.85 10.77
CA VAL A 170 14.29 -15.23 11.28
C VAL A 170 13.89 -16.25 10.23
N GLY A 171 14.83 -17.09 9.82
CA GLY A 171 14.53 -18.29 9.05
C GLY A 171 14.27 -18.14 7.57
N GLY A 172 14.79 -17.09 6.93
CA GLY A 172 14.62 -16.86 5.49
C GLY A 172 13.53 -15.83 5.17
N LEU A 173 13.65 -15.21 4.02
CA LEU A 173 12.67 -14.22 3.55
C LEU A 173 11.40 -14.93 3.09
N PRO A 174 10.20 -14.45 3.51
CA PRO A 174 8.96 -14.92 2.91
C PRO A 174 8.98 -14.75 1.39
N ASP A 175 8.28 -15.60 0.68
CA ASP A 175 8.29 -15.58 -0.78
C ASP A 175 7.87 -14.24 -1.37
N TYR A 176 6.91 -13.54 -0.75
CA TYR A 176 6.48 -12.23 -1.24
C TYR A 176 7.58 -11.16 -1.12
N MET A 177 8.56 -11.32 -0.22
CA MET A 177 9.67 -10.37 -0.07
C MET A 177 10.71 -10.49 -1.18
N LYS A 178 10.64 -11.54 -1.99
CA LYS A 178 11.47 -11.71 -3.18
C LYS A 178 10.88 -10.99 -4.39
N LEU A 179 9.67 -10.44 -4.27
CA LEU A 179 8.99 -9.74 -5.34
C LEU A 179 9.65 -8.40 -5.62
N LYS A 180 9.57 -7.97 -6.87
CA LYS A 180 10.00 -6.63 -7.27
C LYS A 180 9.01 -5.59 -6.74
N ILE A 181 9.51 -4.44 -6.33
CA ILE A 181 8.71 -3.37 -5.71
C ILE A 181 8.17 -2.42 -6.77
N VAL A 182 6.89 -2.05 -6.63
CA VAL A 182 6.23 -0.99 -7.39
C VAL A 182 5.79 0.09 -6.41
N GLU A 183 6.33 1.29 -6.55
CA GLU A 183 6.09 2.42 -5.65
C GLU A 183 5.65 3.65 -6.45
N PRO A 184 4.40 3.69 -6.94
CA PRO A 184 3.98 4.73 -7.87
C PRO A 184 3.88 6.14 -7.28
N LEU A 185 3.80 6.27 -5.96
CA LEU A 185 3.67 7.56 -5.28
C LEU A 185 4.99 8.05 -4.68
N ARG A 186 6.08 7.38 -4.96
CA ARG A 186 7.38 7.59 -4.32
C ARG A 186 7.92 9.03 -4.41
N SER A 187 7.58 9.75 -5.46
CA SER A 187 8.03 11.13 -5.66
C SER A 187 7.06 12.19 -5.13
N LEU A 188 5.94 11.79 -4.52
CA LEU A 188 4.88 12.69 -4.11
C LEU A 188 4.93 13.06 -2.63
N PHE A 189 4.57 14.30 -2.33
CA PHE A 189 4.21 14.74 -0.98
C PHE A 189 2.76 14.39 -0.66
N LYS A 190 2.40 14.40 0.62
CA LYS A 190 1.08 13.95 1.08
C LYS A 190 -0.08 14.74 0.46
N ASP A 191 0.07 16.03 0.31
CA ASP A 191 -0.94 16.88 -0.34
C ASP A 191 -1.14 16.52 -1.82
N GLU A 192 -0.05 16.17 -2.50
CA GLU A 192 -0.09 15.70 -3.88
C GLU A 192 -0.79 14.34 -4.01
N VAL A 193 -0.53 13.43 -3.06
CA VAL A 193 -1.21 12.13 -3.00
C VAL A 193 -2.72 12.30 -2.91
N ARG A 194 -3.19 13.23 -2.06
CA ARG A 194 -4.62 13.51 -1.93
C ARG A 194 -5.21 14.06 -3.22
N ARG A 195 -4.50 14.94 -3.91
CA ARG A 195 -4.97 15.48 -5.20
C ARG A 195 -5.06 14.42 -6.27
N VAL A 196 -4.07 13.53 -6.33
CA VAL A 196 -4.10 12.39 -7.25
C VAL A 196 -5.27 11.47 -6.90
N GLY A 197 -5.50 11.20 -5.62
CA GLY A 197 -6.65 10.43 -5.16
C GLY A 197 -7.98 11.02 -5.59
N LYS A 198 -8.13 12.33 -5.48
CA LYS A 198 -9.32 13.06 -5.95
C LYS A 198 -9.51 12.91 -7.46
N ALA A 199 -8.43 13.07 -8.22
CA ALA A 199 -8.45 12.90 -9.67
C ALA A 199 -8.81 11.47 -10.09
N LEU A 200 -8.50 10.49 -9.25
CA LEU A 200 -8.87 9.08 -9.46
C LEU A 200 -10.32 8.78 -9.04
N GLY A 201 -11.03 9.74 -8.50
CA GLY A 201 -12.43 9.59 -8.09
C GLY A 201 -12.65 9.09 -6.67
N LEU A 202 -11.62 9.06 -5.84
CA LEU A 202 -11.76 8.67 -4.44
C LEU A 202 -12.45 9.78 -3.63
N LYS A 203 -13.29 9.37 -2.70
CA LYS A 203 -14.03 10.31 -1.84
C LYS A 203 -13.15 10.86 -0.73
N ASP A 204 -13.52 12.03 -0.21
CA ASP A 204 -12.77 12.72 0.85
C ASP A 204 -12.61 11.86 2.11
N GLU A 205 -13.59 11.01 2.44
CA GLU A 205 -13.50 10.10 3.59
C GLU A 205 -12.31 9.14 3.52
N LEU A 206 -11.92 8.73 2.32
CA LEU A 206 -10.74 7.89 2.11
C LEU A 206 -9.45 8.67 2.07
N LEU A 207 -9.52 9.96 1.76
CA LEU A 207 -8.33 10.80 1.58
C LEU A 207 -7.91 11.53 2.87
N GLY A 208 -8.69 11.41 3.92
CA GLY A 208 -8.41 12.01 5.23
C GLY A 208 -8.68 13.48 5.29
#